data_fe754fa3655e8edca0e6c25deba5867e
#
_entry.id   fe754fa3655e8edca0e6c25deba5867e
#
_cell.length_a   1.000
_cell.length_b   1.000
_cell.length_c   1.000
_cell.angle_alpha   90.00
_cell.angle_beta   90.00
_cell.angle_gamma   90.00
#
_symmetry.space_group_name_H-M   'P 1'
#
loop_
_entity.id
_entity.type
_entity.pdbx_description
1 polymer ?
#
loop_
_entity_poly.entity_id
_entity_poly.type
_entity_poly.pdbx_seq_one_letter_code
_entity_poly.pdbx_strand_id
1 'polypeptide(L)'
;MLRHYLIPLISSALLLITGSYLSAQTHDNALRFSTETLDGTARYQAMGGAFGAVGADYSSLRQNPAGLGLFRSNEIQGTIAFGQNLDKATWYEEQYKKGRTAFSGNMSVVLATPLRGSGLTFNLALGFYQRQSFARTFDISNHQVTKYSLADYAAFITPTNVSSDDLLGKNAYGSVSAPWLAILGHGAGWTVQRPEGFYESAFNYSDKGGILGPSNSQLRLNERGGIQDFDFTGGLNYNDRLY
;
A
#
# COMPACT_ATOMS: atom_id res chain seq x y z
N MET A 1 -31.07 6.78 33.41
CA MET A 1 -30.10 5.82 32.81
C MET A 1 -29.88 6.01 31.31
N LEU A 2 -30.86 6.33 30.50
CA LEU A 2 -30.73 6.49 29.02
C LEU A 2 -29.76 7.62 28.61
N ARG A 3 -29.65 8.67 29.38
CA ARG A 3 -28.85 9.89 29.07
C ARG A 3 -27.32 9.65 29.07
N HIS A 4 -26.83 8.68 29.83
CA HIS A 4 -25.39 8.37 29.90
C HIS A 4 -24.88 7.57 28.71
N TYR A 5 -25.75 6.92 27.95
CA TYR A 5 -25.39 6.16 26.76
C TYR A 5 -25.60 6.95 25.46
N LEU A 6 -26.45 7.97 25.49
CA LEU A 6 -26.74 8.82 24.33
C LEU A 6 -25.56 9.73 23.95
N ILE A 7 -24.85 10.27 24.94
CA ILE A 7 -23.72 11.18 24.69
C ILE A 7 -22.55 10.47 23.98
N PRO A 8 -22.05 9.30 24.43
CA PRO A 8 -20.99 8.60 23.72
C PRO A 8 -21.45 8.06 22.35
N LEU A 9 -22.72 7.71 22.19
CA LEU A 9 -23.26 7.27 20.89
C LEU A 9 -23.32 8.42 19.88
N ILE A 10 -23.71 9.60 20.30
CA ILE A 10 -23.76 10.81 19.46
C ILE A 10 -22.36 11.28 19.13
N SER A 11 -21.42 11.27 20.09
CA SER A 11 -20.02 11.64 19.84
C SER A 11 -19.30 10.66 18.88
N SER A 12 -19.59 9.36 19.00
CA SER A 12 -19.09 8.33 18.09
C SER A 12 -19.66 8.49 16.66
N ALA A 13 -20.95 8.80 16.55
CA ALA A 13 -21.60 9.06 15.26
C ALA A 13 -21.06 10.37 14.62
N LEU A 14 -20.77 11.39 15.41
CA LEU A 14 -20.20 12.65 14.93
C LEU A 14 -18.76 12.48 14.40
N LEU A 15 -17.95 11.63 15.04
CA LEU A 15 -16.61 11.27 14.58
C LEU A 15 -16.60 10.54 13.24
N LEU A 16 -17.65 9.77 12.95
CA LEU A 16 -17.80 9.06 11.66
C LEU A 16 -18.17 10.00 10.49
N ILE A 17 -18.78 11.15 10.77
CA ILE A 17 -19.24 12.12 9.75
C ILE A 17 -18.09 13.05 9.31
N THR A 18 -17.07 13.29 10.12
CA THR A 18 -15.98 14.22 9.83
C THR A 18 -14.88 13.64 8.93
N GLY A 19 -14.94 12.33 8.59
CA GLY A 19 -13.95 11.65 7.76
C GLY A 19 -14.00 11.90 6.25
N SER A 20 -14.88 12.76 5.75
CA SER A 20 -15.29 12.75 4.34
C SER A 20 -14.38 13.51 3.36
N TYR A 21 -13.33 14.18 3.78
CA TYR A 21 -12.50 15.02 2.88
C TYR A 21 -10.98 14.80 2.95
N LEU A 22 -10.55 13.62 3.37
CA LEU A 22 -9.14 13.27 3.31
C LEU A 22 -8.78 12.71 1.92
N SER A 23 -8.73 13.58 0.93
CA SER A 23 -8.24 13.26 -0.43
C SER A 23 -6.70 13.24 -0.48
N ALA A 24 -6.05 12.65 0.53
CA ALA A 24 -4.59 12.59 0.60
C ALA A 24 -3.99 11.36 -0.10
N GLN A 25 -4.83 10.42 -0.56
CA GLN A 25 -4.37 9.18 -1.19
C GLN A 25 -4.63 9.21 -2.69
N THR A 26 -3.60 8.84 -3.45
CA THR A 26 -3.74 8.63 -4.90
C THR A 26 -4.39 7.27 -5.17
N HIS A 27 -5.00 7.13 -6.36
CA HIS A 27 -5.58 5.84 -6.81
C HIS A 27 -4.54 4.72 -6.78
N ASP A 28 -3.29 5.00 -7.10
CA ASP A 28 -2.19 4.04 -7.07
C ASP A 28 -1.89 3.54 -5.64
N ASN A 29 -1.94 4.44 -4.66
CA ASN A 29 -1.80 4.05 -3.26
C ASN A 29 -2.97 3.19 -2.79
N ALA A 30 -4.21 3.56 -3.15
CA ALA A 30 -5.38 2.77 -2.81
C ALA A 30 -5.30 1.36 -3.42
N LEU A 31 -4.94 1.24 -4.70
CA LEU A 31 -4.73 -0.04 -5.36
C LEU A 31 -3.63 -0.85 -4.67
N ARG A 32 -2.52 -0.21 -4.35
CA ARG A 32 -1.38 -0.85 -3.71
C ARG A 32 -1.72 -1.43 -2.33
N PHE A 33 -2.51 -0.72 -1.53
CA PHE A 33 -2.94 -1.19 -0.21
C PHE A 33 -4.08 -2.20 -0.26
N SER A 34 -4.89 -2.20 -1.32
CA SER A 34 -5.98 -3.17 -1.52
C SER A 34 -5.53 -4.50 -2.13
N THR A 35 -4.34 -4.53 -2.74
CA THR A 35 -3.81 -5.76 -3.34
C THR A 35 -3.37 -6.71 -2.23
N GLU A 36 -3.91 -7.92 -2.24
CA GLU A 36 -3.50 -8.99 -1.35
C GLU A 36 -2.61 -9.99 -2.07
N THR A 37 -1.54 -10.42 -1.41
CA THR A 37 -0.73 -11.55 -1.87
C THR A 37 -1.24 -12.83 -1.23
N LEU A 38 -1.18 -13.94 -1.99
CA LEU A 38 -1.47 -15.26 -1.43
C LEU A 38 -0.33 -15.65 -0.48
N ASP A 39 -0.50 -15.35 0.79
CA ASP A 39 0.44 -15.70 1.85
C ASP A 39 -0.28 -16.49 2.95
N GLY A 40 0.47 -17.29 3.70
CA GLY A 40 -0.09 -18.14 4.74
C GLY A 40 0.76 -19.38 4.97
N THR A 41 0.14 -20.43 5.53
CA THR A 41 0.82 -21.72 5.71
C THR A 41 1.18 -22.34 4.35
N ALA A 42 2.20 -23.19 4.33
CA ALA A 42 2.62 -23.89 3.11
C ALA A 42 1.47 -24.70 2.49
N ARG A 43 0.63 -25.29 3.35
CA ARG A 43 -0.57 -26.03 2.94
C ARG A 43 -1.60 -25.12 2.25
N TYR A 44 -1.88 -23.97 2.85
CA TYR A 44 -2.80 -22.96 2.30
C TYR A 44 -2.32 -22.46 0.94
N GLN A 45 -1.04 -22.14 0.82
CA GLN A 45 -0.44 -21.68 -0.43
C GLN A 45 -0.45 -22.76 -1.52
N ALA A 46 -0.14 -24.03 -1.16
CA ALA A 46 -0.15 -25.14 -2.09
C ALA A 46 -1.53 -25.41 -2.72
N MET A 47 -2.60 -25.08 -1.98
CA MET A 47 -3.99 -25.17 -2.46
C MET A 47 -4.51 -23.87 -3.11
N GLY A 48 -3.62 -22.91 -3.39
CA GLY A 48 -4.01 -21.65 -4.00
C GLY A 48 -4.97 -20.81 -3.18
N GLY A 49 -5.01 -20.99 -1.84
CA GLY A 49 -5.92 -20.30 -0.94
C GLY A 49 -7.35 -20.85 -0.91
N ALA A 50 -7.62 -21.99 -1.54
CA ALA A 50 -8.95 -22.59 -1.61
C ALA A 50 -9.35 -23.29 -0.30
N PHE A 51 -9.34 -22.56 0.81
CA PHE A 51 -9.58 -23.07 2.16
C PHE A 51 -10.87 -22.58 2.82
N GLY A 52 -11.65 -21.75 2.15
CA GLY A 52 -12.84 -21.16 2.75
C GLY A 52 -13.86 -22.14 3.30
N ALA A 53 -13.95 -23.35 2.72
CA ALA A 53 -14.83 -24.43 3.19
C ALA A 53 -14.05 -25.57 3.93
N VAL A 54 -12.76 -25.65 3.77
CA VAL A 54 -11.94 -26.75 4.36
C VAL A 54 -11.68 -26.49 5.84
N GLY A 55 -11.34 -25.27 6.19
CA GLY A 55 -10.98 -24.87 7.57
C GLY A 55 -9.78 -25.62 8.15
N ALA A 56 -9.64 -25.61 9.48
CA ALA A 56 -8.54 -26.24 10.21
C ALA A 56 -7.14 -25.88 9.71
N ASP A 57 -7.00 -24.66 9.23
CA ASP A 57 -5.73 -24.01 8.90
C ASP A 57 -5.84 -22.55 9.34
N TYR A 58 -4.86 -22.06 10.07
CA TYR A 58 -4.91 -20.71 10.60
C TYR A 58 -5.06 -19.65 9.52
N SER A 59 -4.38 -19.83 8.38
CA SER A 59 -4.46 -18.88 7.27
C SER A 59 -5.87 -18.77 6.66
N SER A 60 -6.69 -19.79 6.83
CA SER A 60 -8.09 -19.79 6.34
C SER A 60 -9.02 -18.93 7.18
N LEU A 61 -8.66 -18.61 8.44
CA LEU A 61 -9.53 -17.86 9.37
C LEU A 61 -9.82 -16.44 8.88
N ARG A 62 -8.97 -15.87 8.03
CA ARG A 62 -9.22 -14.57 7.37
C ARG A 62 -10.36 -14.63 6.38
N GLN A 63 -10.51 -15.75 5.68
CA GLN A 63 -11.59 -15.95 4.70
C GLN A 63 -12.87 -16.43 5.39
N ASN A 64 -12.71 -17.36 6.33
CA ASN A 64 -13.82 -17.95 7.06
C ASN A 64 -13.43 -18.24 8.51
N PRO A 65 -13.72 -17.36 9.47
CA PRO A 65 -13.39 -17.58 10.88
C PRO A 65 -14.10 -18.79 11.49
N ALA A 66 -15.21 -19.27 10.92
CA ALA A 66 -15.88 -20.49 11.38
C ALA A 66 -14.98 -21.74 11.23
N GLY A 67 -13.99 -21.69 10.33
CA GLY A 67 -12.97 -22.74 10.20
C GLY A 67 -12.17 -23.01 11.47
N LEU A 68 -12.18 -22.08 12.45
CA LEU A 68 -11.58 -22.30 13.77
C LEU A 68 -12.28 -23.43 14.53
N GLY A 69 -13.57 -23.61 14.38
CA GLY A 69 -14.32 -24.67 15.04
C GLY A 69 -13.93 -26.08 14.61
N LEU A 70 -13.17 -26.24 13.53
CA LEU A 70 -12.69 -27.53 13.04
C LEU A 70 -11.42 -28.04 13.73
N PHE A 71 -10.75 -27.21 14.51
CA PHE A 71 -9.59 -27.65 15.30
C PHE A 71 -10.04 -28.50 16.47
N ARG A 72 -9.39 -29.67 16.61
CA ARG A 72 -9.70 -30.70 17.64
C ARG A 72 -8.67 -30.76 18.74
N SER A 73 -7.50 -30.19 18.52
CA SER A 73 -6.38 -30.22 19.43
C SER A 73 -5.67 -28.89 19.43
N ASN A 74 -4.90 -28.65 20.46
CA ASN A 74 -3.98 -27.52 20.51
C ASN A 74 -2.94 -27.66 19.40
N GLU A 75 -2.66 -26.59 18.69
CA GLU A 75 -1.76 -26.61 17.55
C GLU A 75 -0.91 -25.35 17.52
N ILE A 76 0.36 -25.52 17.16
CA ILE A 76 1.28 -24.43 16.87
C ILE A 76 1.69 -24.59 15.42
N GLN A 77 1.47 -23.56 14.63
CA GLN A 77 1.84 -23.51 13.22
C GLN A 77 2.87 -22.42 12.99
N GLY A 78 3.85 -22.70 12.15
CA GLY A 78 4.84 -21.73 11.72
C GLY A 78 5.27 -22.01 10.30
N THR A 79 5.39 -20.96 9.50
CA THR A 79 5.86 -21.05 8.11
C THR A 79 6.89 -19.98 7.87
N ILE A 80 7.96 -20.36 7.18
CA ILE A 80 8.97 -19.46 6.67
C ILE A 80 8.98 -19.64 5.16
N ALA A 81 8.77 -18.57 4.41
CA ALA A 81 8.77 -18.58 2.97
C ALA A 81 9.87 -17.69 2.40
N PHE A 82 10.52 -18.18 1.37
CA PHE A 82 11.51 -17.45 0.58
C PHE A 82 11.00 -17.34 -0.85
N GLY A 83 10.93 -16.13 -1.35
CA GLY A 83 10.54 -15.84 -2.72
C GLY A 83 11.61 -15.02 -3.44
N GLN A 84 11.61 -15.07 -4.76
CA GLN A 84 12.40 -14.17 -5.57
C GLN A 84 11.45 -13.25 -6.34
N ASN A 85 11.60 -11.95 -6.13
CA ASN A 85 10.91 -10.93 -6.90
C ASN A 85 11.89 -10.37 -7.93
N LEU A 86 11.43 -10.25 -9.17
CA LEU A 86 12.19 -9.63 -10.24
C LEU A 86 11.56 -8.28 -10.57
N ASP A 87 12.22 -7.22 -10.15
CA ASP A 87 11.85 -5.86 -10.47
C ASP A 87 12.39 -5.52 -11.86
N LYS A 88 11.51 -5.06 -12.75
CA LYS A 88 11.86 -4.60 -14.09
C LYS A 88 11.33 -3.19 -14.27
N ALA A 89 12.15 -2.32 -14.78
CA ALA A 89 11.78 -0.97 -15.21
C ALA A 89 12.42 -0.66 -16.55
N THR A 90 11.70 0.05 -17.40
CA THR A 90 12.21 0.54 -18.68
C THR A 90 12.00 2.04 -18.71
N TRP A 91 13.06 2.77 -19.01
CA TRP A 91 13.04 4.22 -19.19
C TRP A 91 13.79 4.58 -20.46
N TYR A 92 13.08 5.03 -21.47
CA TYR A 92 13.58 5.11 -22.84
C TYR A 92 14.07 3.74 -23.34
N GLU A 93 15.32 3.70 -23.80
CA GLU A 93 15.98 2.48 -24.29
C GLU A 93 16.66 1.68 -23.18
N GLU A 94 16.84 2.28 -22.00
CA GLU A 94 17.48 1.65 -20.87
C GLU A 94 16.54 0.73 -20.11
N GLN A 95 17.02 -0.46 -19.83
CA GLN A 95 16.28 -1.45 -19.04
C GLN A 95 17.00 -1.75 -17.75
N TYR A 96 16.25 -1.67 -16.68
CA TYR A 96 16.68 -2.09 -15.36
C TYR A 96 16.01 -3.40 -14.97
N LYS A 97 16.81 -4.35 -14.49
CA LYS A 97 16.32 -5.63 -13.94
C LYS A 97 17.09 -5.92 -12.67
N LYS A 98 16.38 -6.17 -11.59
CA LYS A 98 17.01 -6.57 -10.32
C LYS A 98 16.20 -7.65 -9.65
N GLY A 99 16.84 -8.78 -9.40
CA GLY A 99 16.30 -9.83 -8.56
C GLY A 99 16.51 -9.48 -7.08
N ARG A 100 15.48 -9.77 -6.28
CA ARG A 100 15.55 -9.63 -4.84
C ARG A 100 14.91 -10.82 -4.15
N THR A 101 15.60 -11.35 -3.15
CA THR A 101 15.01 -12.36 -2.26
C THR A 101 14.07 -11.66 -1.28
N ALA A 102 12.82 -12.08 -1.28
CA ALA A 102 11.83 -11.71 -0.28
C ALA A 102 11.75 -12.81 0.77
N PHE A 103 11.58 -12.40 2.01
CA PHE A 103 11.35 -13.29 3.14
C PHE A 103 9.96 -12.95 3.70
N SER A 104 9.15 -13.96 3.95
CA SER A 104 7.91 -13.82 4.71
C SER A 104 7.81 -14.94 5.75
N GLY A 105 7.07 -14.66 6.81
CA GLY A 105 6.86 -15.63 7.87
C GLY A 105 5.52 -15.42 8.54
N ASN A 106 4.92 -16.53 8.97
CA ASN A 106 3.74 -16.54 9.80
C ASN A 106 3.91 -17.51 10.97
N MET A 107 3.25 -17.19 12.06
CA MET A 107 3.23 -18.01 13.26
C MET A 107 1.85 -17.90 13.90
N SER A 108 1.31 -19.03 14.35
CA SER A 108 0.04 -19.05 15.04
C SER A 108 -0.02 -20.14 16.11
N VAL A 109 -0.89 -19.91 17.08
CA VAL A 109 -1.24 -20.85 18.15
C VAL A 109 -2.74 -21.00 18.17
N VAL A 110 -3.22 -22.21 18.16
CA VAL A 110 -4.63 -22.55 18.31
C VAL A 110 -4.79 -23.41 19.57
N LEU A 111 -5.72 -23.01 20.42
CA LEU A 111 -6.13 -23.76 21.60
C LEU A 111 -7.54 -24.29 21.37
N ALA A 112 -7.70 -25.59 21.51
CA ALA A 112 -9.00 -26.24 21.39
C ALA A 112 -9.32 -26.93 22.74
N THR A 113 -10.33 -26.45 23.42
CA THR A 113 -10.71 -26.91 24.78
C THR A 113 -12.10 -27.51 24.74
N PRO A 114 -12.22 -28.85 24.76
CA PRO A 114 -13.51 -29.52 24.87
C PRO A 114 -14.11 -29.34 26.27
N LEU A 115 -15.36 -28.91 26.33
CA LEU A 115 -16.14 -28.75 27.55
C LEU A 115 -16.84 -30.09 27.87
N ARG A 116 -16.39 -30.75 28.92
CA ARG A 116 -16.90 -32.07 29.27
C ARG A 116 -18.43 -32.11 29.45
N GLY A 117 -19.08 -33.05 28.80
CA GLY A 117 -20.51 -33.32 28.96
C GLY A 117 -21.45 -32.39 28.20
N SER A 118 -20.96 -31.39 27.48
CA SER A 118 -21.80 -30.41 26.77
C SER A 118 -21.85 -30.59 25.26
N GLY A 119 -20.95 -31.40 24.70
CA GLY A 119 -20.75 -31.45 23.23
C GLY A 119 -20.17 -30.18 22.63
N LEU A 120 -19.72 -29.24 23.49
CA LEU A 120 -19.10 -27.98 23.08
C LEU A 120 -17.57 -28.08 23.12
N THR A 121 -16.94 -27.51 22.13
CA THR A 121 -15.50 -27.19 22.12
C THR A 121 -15.32 -25.71 21.98
N PHE A 122 -14.59 -25.08 22.88
CA PHE A 122 -14.16 -23.70 22.79
C PHE A 122 -12.79 -23.66 22.10
N ASN A 123 -12.70 -22.88 21.05
CA ASN A 123 -11.48 -22.68 20.29
C ASN A 123 -11.03 -21.22 20.36
N LEU A 124 -9.73 -21.02 20.54
CA LEU A 124 -9.09 -19.72 20.55
C LEU A 124 -7.87 -19.77 19.64
N ALA A 125 -7.70 -18.77 18.80
CA ALA A 125 -6.53 -18.65 17.95
C ALA A 125 -5.87 -17.27 18.09
N LEU A 126 -4.55 -17.30 18.11
CA LEU A 126 -3.69 -16.12 18.06
C LEU A 126 -2.69 -16.32 16.93
N GLY A 127 -2.44 -15.29 16.16
CA GLY A 127 -1.41 -15.39 15.15
C GLY A 127 -0.89 -14.07 14.63
N PHE A 128 0.23 -14.22 13.96
CA PHE A 128 0.94 -13.16 13.29
C PHE A 128 1.30 -13.64 11.89
N TYR A 129 1.09 -12.77 10.90
CA TYR A 129 1.60 -13.01 9.55
C TYR A 129 1.86 -11.70 8.81
N GLN A 130 2.76 -11.80 7.83
CA GLN A 130 3.07 -10.71 6.94
C GLN A 130 2.15 -10.78 5.73
N ARG A 131 1.22 -9.83 5.60
CA ARG A 131 0.24 -9.79 4.50
C ARG A 131 0.87 -9.31 3.21
N GLN A 132 1.77 -8.32 3.28
CA GLN A 132 2.38 -7.73 2.10
C GLN A 132 3.75 -7.13 2.42
N SER A 133 4.67 -7.22 1.46
CA SER A 133 5.94 -6.51 1.50
C SER A 133 6.00 -5.48 0.39
N PHE A 134 6.29 -4.23 0.73
CA PHE A 134 6.47 -3.13 -0.22
C PHE A 134 7.92 -2.93 -0.64
N ALA A 135 8.80 -3.76 -0.13
CA ALA A 135 10.21 -3.59 -0.36
C ALA A 135 10.53 -3.78 -1.86
N ARG A 136 11.00 -2.73 -2.54
CA ARG A 136 11.53 -2.78 -3.90
C ARG A 136 12.60 -1.71 -4.08
N THR A 137 13.48 -1.93 -5.06
CA THR A 137 14.57 -1.01 -5.36
C THR A 137 14.74 -0.91 -6.87
N PHE A 138 14.75 0.32 -7.37
CA PHE A 138 15.15 0.65 -8.73
C PHE A 138 16.33 1.61 -8.70
N ASP A 139 17.24 1.44 -9.62
CA ASP A 139 18.32 2.41 -9.90
C ASP A 139 18.55 2.40 -11.41
N ILE A 140 17.92 3.34 -12.09
CA ILE A 140 17.99 3.47 -13.55
C ILE A 140 18.52 4.86 -13.89
N SER A 141 19.46 4.92 -14.80
CA SER A 141 20.02 6.17 -15.31
C SER A 141 19.88 6.23 -16.82
N ASN A 142 19.64 7.41 -17.34
CA ASN A 142 19.58 7.64 -18.76
C ASN A 142 20.31 8.94 -19.11
N HIS A 143 20.94 8.96 -20.27
CA HIS A 143 21.71 10.09 -20.77
C HIS A 143 20.93 10.79 -21.88
N GLN A 144 21.15 12.11 -22.01
CA GLN A 144 20.51 12.91 -23.06
C GLN A 144 18.98 12.85 -23.06
N VAL A 145 18.38 12.83 -21.86
CA VAL A 145 16.92 12.75 -21.70
C VAL A 145 16.28 14.06 -22.13
N THR A 146 15.39 13.99 -23.11
CA THR A 146 14.65 15.14 -23.63
C THR A 146 13.18 15.14 -23.24
N LYS A 147 12.65 14.00 -22.77
CA LYS A 147 11.24 13.81 -22.35
C LYS A 147 11.17 12.87 -21.16
N TYR A 148 10.05 12.90 -20.44
CA TYR A 148 9.78 12.02 -19.29
C TYR A 148 10.77 12.20 -18.14
N SER A 149 11.34 13.39 -18.01
CA SER A 149 12.13 13.78 -16.84
C SER A 149 11.21 14.19 -15.68
N LEU A 150 11.79 14.33 -14.49
CA LEU A 150 11.05 14.87 -13.34
C LEU A 150 10.58 16.30 -13.59
N ALA A 151 11.33 17.07 -14.38
CA ALA A 151 10.97 18.42 -14.77
C ALA A 151 9.75 18.43 -15.72
N ASP A 152 9.65 17.48 -16.65
CA ASP A 152 8.46 17.31 -17.50
C ASP A 152 7.24 16.97 -16.65
N TYR A 153 7.40 16.09 -15.68
CA TYR A 153 6.31 15.75 -14.77
C TYR A 153 5.91 16.95 -13.90
N ALA A 154 6.87 17.71 -13.37
CA ALA A 154 6.59 18.94 -12.62
C ALA A 154 5.82 19.96 -13.48
N ALA A 155 6.22 20.14 -14.73
CA ALA A 155 5.52 21.02 -15.68
C ALA A 155 4.08 20.52 -15.96
N PHE A 156 3.91 19.23 -16.22
CA PHE A 156 2.61 18.62 -16.51
C PHE A 156 1.60 18.77 -15.36
N ILE A 157 2.04 18.63 -14.11
CA ILE A 157 1.16 18.78 -12.96
C ILE A 157 0.93 20.22 -12.51
N THR A 158 1.62 21.20 -13.12
CA THR A 158 1.45 22.61 -12.79
C THR A 158 0.17 23.14 -13.45
N PRO A 159 -0.78 23.68 -12.66
CA PRO A 159 -2.03 24.17 -13.22
C PRO A 159 -1.78 25.42 -14.11
N THR A 160 -2.45 25.50 -15.23
CA THR A 160 -2.30 26.60 -16.21
C THR A 160 -2.87 27.93 -15.72
N ASN A 161 -3.74 27.91 -14.72
CA ASN A 161 -4.36 29.09 -14.11
C ASN A 161 -3.54 29.71 -12.97
N VAL A 162 -2.35 29.18 -12.69
CA VAL A 162 -1.43 29.68 -11.69
C VAL A 162 -0.28 30.39 -12.39
N SER A 163 0.05 31.62 -11.97
CA SER A 163 1.15 32.37 -12.58
C SER A 163 2.52 31.95 -12.00
N SER A 164 3.59 32.25 -12.74
CA SER A 164 4.96 32.06 -12.28
C SER A 164 5.23 32.83 -10.98
N ASP A 165 4.72 34.05 -10.87
CA ASP A 165 4.90 34.88 -9.66
C ASP A 165 4.19 34.29 -8.45
N ASP A 166 3.05 33.65 -8.63
CA ASP A 166 2.33 32.95 -7.55
C ASP A 166 3.12 31.73 -7.06
N LEU A 167 3.73 30.98 -7.97
CA LEU A 167 4.57 29.82 -7.62
C LEU A 167 5.85 30.20 -6.89
N LEU A 168 6.39 31.40 -7.17
CA LEU A 168 7.58 31.96 -6.50
C LEU A 168 7.24 32.77 -5.25
N GLY A 169 5.97 32.96 -4.96
CA GLY A 169 5.49 33.73 -3.83
C GLY A 169 5.89 33.15 -2.49
N LYS A 170 6.06 34.02 -1.45
CA LYS A 170 6.48 33.61 -0.10
C LYS A 170 5.56 32.58 0.56
N ASN A 171 4.29 32.53 0.18
CA ASN A 171 3.28 31.63 0.73
C ASN A 171 2.74 30.64 -0.32
N ALA A 172 3.49 30.34 -1.37
CA ALA A 172 3.04 29.49 -2.49
C ALA A 172 2.43 28.15 -2.00
N TYR A 173 3.03 27.52 -0.99
CA TYR A 173 2.55 26.25 -0.43
C TYR A 173 1.20 26.31 0.29
N GLY A 174 0.77 27.48 0.72
CA GLY A 174 -0.49 27.68 1.45
C GLY A 174 -1.56 28.43 0.66
N SER A 175 -1.15 29.26 -0.32
CA SER A 175 -2.04 30.15 -1.05
C SER A 175 -2.35 29.72 -2.48
N VAL A 176 -1.53 28.83 -3.05
CA VAL A 176 -1.66 28.41 -4.44
C VAL A 176 -2.21 26.99 -4.51
N SER A 177 -3.22 26.76 -5.35
CA SER A 177 -3.75 25.42 -5.61
C SER A 177 -2.87 24.67 -6.63
N ALA A 178 -1.60 24.42 -6.23
CA ALA A 178 -0.65 23.67 -7.04
C ALA A 178 0.03 22.59 -6.19
N PRO A 179 0.37 21.43 -6.78
CA PRO A 179 1.15 20.40 -6.10
C PRO A 179 2.52 20.93 -5.67
N TRP A 180 3.01 20.45 -4.53
CA TRP A 180 4.32 20.86 -4.00
C TRP A 180 5.47 20.67 -5.00
N LEU A 181 5.43 19.59 -5.78
CA LEU A 181 6.45 19.35 -6.80
C LEU A 181 6.44 20.42 -7.89
N ALA A 182 5.27 20.95 -8.27
CA ALA A 182 5.16 22.05 -9.20
C ALA A 182 5.82 23.33 -8.66
N ILE A 183 5.55 23.67 -7.39
CA ILE A 183 6.13 24.84 -6.71
C ILE A 183 7.65 24.69 -6.59
N LEU A 184 8.11 23.55 -6.09
CA LEU A 184 9.54 23.26 -5.95
C LEU A 184 10.27 23.22 -7.29
N GLY A 185 9.68 22.57 -8.29
CA GLY A 185 10.26 22.47 -9.62
C GLY A 185 10.37 23.82 -10.31
N HIS A 186 9.36 24.66 -10.16
CA HIS A 186 9.41 26.02 -10.71
C HIS A 186 10.44 26.89 -9.96
N GLY A 187 10.44 26.84 -8.64
CA GLY A 187 11.43 27.53 -7.81
C GLY A 187 12.89 27.09 -8.04
N ALA A 188 13.09 25.84 -8.44
CA ALA A 188 14.40 25.30 -8.83
C ALA A 188 14.79 25.59 -10.29
N GLY A 189 13.93 26.27 -11.05
CA GLY A 189 14.18 26.57 -12.47
C GLY A 189 14.01 25.37 -13.41
N TRP A 190 13.29 24.33 -12.98
CA TRP A 190 13.03 23.13 -13.80
C TRP A 190 11.92 23.36 -14.83
N THR A 191 11.05 24.31 -14.58
CA THR A 191 9.90 24.62 -15.44
C THR A 191 9.87 26.07 -15.83
N VAL A 192 9.38 26.34 -17.03
CA VAL A 192 9.20 27.68 -17.59
C VAL A 192 7.76 27.87 -17.99
N GLN A 193 7.16 29.01 -17.64
CA GLN A 193 5.82 29.37 -18.10
C GLN A 193 5.87 29.91 -19.50
N ARG A 194 5.04 29.39 -20.38
CA ARG A 194 4.85 29.90 -21.76
C ARG A 194 3.90 31.11 -21.79
N PRO A 195 3.99 31.94 -22.80
CA PRO A 195 3.05 33.06 -22.99
C PRO A 195 1.58 32.63 -23.02
N GLU A 196 1.31 31.40 -23.47
CA GLU A 196 -0.02 30.81 -23.54
C GLU A 196 -0.51 30.29 -22.16
N GLY A 197 0.29 30.42 -21.11
CA GLY A 197 -0.07 30.10 -19.73
C GLY A 197 0.26 28.70 -19.27
N PHE A 198 0.67 27.77 -20.14
CA PHE A 198 1.09 26.45 -19.72
C PHE A 198 2.57 26.40 -19.35
N TYR A 199 2.95 25.33 -18.65
CA TYR A 199 4.31 25.11 -18.19
C TYR A 199 5.01 24.02 -19.01
N GLU A 200 6.30 24.23 -19.28
CA GLU A 200 7.17 23.26 -19.93
C GLU A 200 8.45 23.04 -19.11
N SER A 201 9.09 21.89 -19.33
CA SER A 201 10.39 21.60 -18.77
C SER A 201 11.45 22.55 -19.35
N ALA A 202 12.27 23.15 -18.49
CA ALA A 202 13.38 23.98 -18.92
C ALA A 202 14.47 23.20 -19.70
N PHE A 203 14.50 21.87 -19.56
CA PHE A 203 15.42 21.00 -20.27
C PHE A 203 14.95 20.66 -21.68
N ASN A 204 13.66 20.72 -21.89
CA ASN A 204 13.00 20.42 -23.18
C ASN A 204 12.47 21.61 -23.90
N TYR A 205 12.63 22.79 -23.33
CA TYR A 205 12.15 24.02 -23.89
C TYR A 205 12.77 24.24 -25.27
N SER A 206 12.05 23.83 -26.30
CA SER A 206 12.48 24.25 -27.61
C SER A 206 11.64 23.87 -28.81
N ASP A 207 11.28 24.85 -29.53
CA ASP A 207 11.44 24.82 -30.97
C ASP A 207 12.82 25.42 -31.42
N LYS A 208 13.65 25.86 -30.48
CA LYS A 208 14.91 26.55 -30.77
C LYS A 208 16.03 26.31 -29.77
N GLY A 209 16.04 25.15 -29.12
CA GLY A 209 17.04 24.81 -28.09
C GLY A 209 16.59 25.24 -26.69
N GLY A 210 16.29 24.29 -25.84
CA GLY A 210 15.91 24.54 -24.46
C GLY A 210 16.95 25.38 -23.73
N ILE A 211 16.52 26.11 -22.72
CA ILE A 211 17.42 26.96 -21.92
C ILE A 211 18.57 26.13 -21.35
N LEU A 212 18.30 24.87 -20.98
CA LEU A 212 19.24 23.98 -20.35
C LEU A 212 19.63 22.75 -21.21
N GLY A 213 18.91 22.48 -22.31
CA GLY A 213 19.18 21.31 -23.17
C GLY A 213 18.84 19.97 -22.53
N PRO A 214 19.22 18.84 -23.19
CA PRO A 214 18.99 17.50 -22.66
C PRO A 214 19.75 17.27 -21.36
N SER A 215 19.16 16.49 -20.45
CA SER A 215 19.73 16.20 -19.14
C SER A 215 20.17 14.75 -18.99
N ASN A 216 21.17 14.51 -18.14
CA ASN A 216 21.46 13.18 -17.62
C ASN A 216 20.59 12.99 -16.39
N SER A 217 19.70 12.01 -16.44
CA SER A 217 18.73 11.78 -15.39
C SER A 217 18.96 10.42 -14.72
N GLN A 218 18.83 10.38 -13.41
CA GLN A 218 18.89 9.16 -12.63
C GLN A 218 17.66 9.07 -11.74
N LEU A 219 16.98 7.93 -11.76
CA LEU A 219 15.91 7.59 -10.83
C LEU A 219 16.38 6.48 -9.91
N ARG A 220 16.51 6.78 -8.62
CA ARG A 220 16.73 5.79 -7.58
C ARG A 220 15.51 5.73 -6.67
N LEU A 221 14.83 4.59 -6.69
CA LEU A 221 13.70 4.31 -5.83
C LEU A 221 14.10 3.19 -4.85
N ASN A 222 13.93 3.43 -3.57
CA ASN A 222 14.13 2.45 -2.52
C ASN A 222 12.93 2.47 -1.59
N GLU A 223 12.03 1.52 -1.77
CA GLU A 223 10.85 1.36 -0.93
C GLU A 223 11.06 0.24 0.06
N ARG A 224 10.58 0.46 1.28
CA ARG A 224 10.67 -0.49 2.40
C ARG A 224 9.36 -0.50 3.17
N GLY A 225 9.15 -1.56 3.92
CA GLY A 225 7.96 -1.72 4.76
C GLY A 225 7.07 -2.85 4.28
N GLY A 226 5.97 -3.01 4.95
CA GLY A 226 4.99 -4.06 4.68
C GLY A 226 3.77 -3.90 5.57
N ILE A 227 2.79 -4.75 5.33
CA ILE A 227 1.61 -4.89 6.18
C ILE A 227 1.76 -6.19 6.94
N GLN A 228 1.61 -6.08 8.25
CA GLN A 228 1.64 -7.21 9.18
C GLN A 228 0.32 -7.22 9.94
N ASP A 229 -0.25 -8.40 10.11
CA ASP A 229 -1.50 -8.58 10.81
C ASP A 229 -1.29 -9.44 12.05
N PHE A 230 -1.94 -9.02 13.13
CA PHE A 230 -2.11 -9.79 14.36
C PHE A 230 -3.57 -10.13 14.50
N ASP A 231 -3.87 -11.41 14.52
CA ASP A 231 -5.23 -11.89 14.62
C ASP A 231 -5.49 -12.53 15.99
N PHE A 232 -6.67 -12.24 16.49
CA PHE A 232 -7.25 -12.90 17.64
C PHE A 232 -8.64 -13.36 17.24
N THR A 233 -8.88 -14.67 17.30
CA THR A 233 -10.14 -15.27 16.89
C THR A 233 -10.62 -16.24 17.95
N GLY A 234 -11.90 -16.14 18.33
CA GLY A 234 -12.57 -17.07 19.21
C GLY A 234 -13.73 -17.77 18.50
N GLY A 235 -13.97 -19.04 18.79
CA GLY A 235 -15.03 -19.82 18.19
C GLY A 235 -15.57 -20.90 19.13
N LEU A 236 -16.78 -21.35 18.83
CA LEU A 236 -17.44 -22.46 19.49
C LEU A 236 -17.78 -23.51 18.46
N ASN A 237 -17.59 -24.76 18.79
CA ASN A 237 -18.07 -25.89 18.02
C ASN A 237 -19.05 -26.69 18.86
N TYR A 238 -20.23 -26.94 18.33
CA TYR A 238 -21.26 -27.75 18.96
C TYR A 238 -21.50 -29.03 18.17
N ASN A 239 -21.06 -30.17 18.75
CA ASN A 239 -21.27 -31.52 18.21
C ASN A 239 -20.89 -31.66 16.73
N ASP A 240 -19.93 -30.88 16.22
CA ASP A 240 -19.52 -30.85 14.80
C ASP A 240 -20.63 -30.51 13.79
N ARG A 241 -21.64 -29.82 14.29
CA ARG A 241 -22.81 -29.41 13.47
C ARG A 241 -22.93 -27.90 13.35
N LEU A 242 -22.40 -27.17 14.30
CA LEU A 242 -22.46 -25.72 14.33
C LEU A 242 -21.10 -25.16 14.75
N TYR A 243 -20.60 -24.21 14.02
CA TYR A 243 -19.32 -23.54 14.24
C TYR A 243 -19.49 -22.03 14.33
#